data_1da0423d8c7dfe30bbd83fe721349b1f
#
_entry.id   1da0423d8c7dfe30bbd83fe721349b1f
#
_cell.length_a   1.000
_cell.length_b   1.000
_cell.length_c   1.000
_cell.angle_alpha   90.00
_cell.angle_beta   90.00
_cell.angle_gamma   90.00
#
_symmetry.space_group_name_H-M   'P 1'
#
loop_
_entity.id
_entity.type
_entity.pdbx_description
1 polymer ?
#
loop_
_entity_poly.entity_id
_entity_poly.type
_entity_poly.pdbx_seq_one_letter_code
_entity_poly.pdbx_strand_id
1 'polypeptide(L)'
;MQITEQPSLYDNLEKKSVREILEDINREDQKVALAVQKAIPQIEQLVNQIVPRMKQGGRIFYMGAGTSGRLGVLDASEIPPTFGMPPTWIIGLIAGGDTALRNPVEGAEDDMSRGWEELTEYHINQKDTVIGIAASGTTPYVIGALREARKHGILTGCITSNPNSPMAAEADVVIEMIVGPEYVTGSSRMKSGTGQKMILNMISTSVMIQLGRVKGNKMVNMQLSNHKLVERGTRMIMEELGLDHDHAQKLLLLHGSVKQAIDAYRYSQDH
;
A
#
# COMPACT_ATOMS: atom_id res chain seq x y z
N MET A 1 -23.02 -16.17 4.38
CA MET A 1 -21.87 -16.74 3.67
C MET A 1 -21.01 -15.59 3.16
N GLN A 2 -19.71 -15.61 3.44
CA GLN A 2 -18.80 -14.56 2.96
C GLN A 2 -18.76 -14.57 1.43
N ILE A 3 -18.70 -13.40 0.80
CA ILE A 3 -18.64 -13.29 -0.67
C ILE A 3 -17.40 -13.95 -1.24
N THR A 4 -16.27 -13.86 -0.54
CA THR A 4 -15.01 -14.52 -0.92
C THR A 4 -15.07 -16.03 -0.93
N GLU A 5 -16.05 -16.63 -0.22
CA GLU A 5 -16.25 -18.08 -0.14
C GLU A 5 -17.43 -18.57 -0.99
N GLN A 6 -18.10 -17.65 -1.70
CA GLN A 6 -19.17 -18.05 -2.62
C GLN A 6 -18.61 -18.86 -3.78
N PRO A 7 -19.40 -19.84 -4.31
CA PRO A 7 -19.00 -20.59 -5.50
C PRO A 7 -18.67 -19.65 -6.66
N SER A 8 -17.67 -20.04 -7.45
CA SER A 8 -17.34 -19.36 -8.70
C SER A 8 -18.55 -19.26 -9.62
N LEU A 9 -18.59 -18.22 -10.45
CA LEU A 9 -19.57 -18.06 -11.54
C LEU A 9 -19.26 -18.97 -12.75
N TYR A 10 -18.16 -19.68 -12.70
CA TYR A 10 -17.65 -20.54 -13.77
C TYR A 10 -17.53 -21.97 -13.26
N ASP A 11 -17.81 -22.91 -14.13
CA ASP A 11 -17.80 -24.35 -13.81
C ASP A 11 -16.93 -25.12 -14.79
N ASN A 12 -16.57 -26.38 -14.45
CA ASN A 12 -15.77 -27.29 -15.26
C ASN A 12 -14.47 -26.67 -15.77
N LEU A 13 -13.76 -25.92 -14.91
CA LEU A 13 -12.55 -25.16 -15.27
C LEU A 13 -11.46 -26.04 -15.87
N GLU A 14 -11.34 -27.28 -15.39
CA GLU A 14 -10.39 -28.30 -15.86
C GLU A 14 -10.64 -28.79 -17.30
N LYS A 15 -11.83 -28.51 -17.85
CA LYS A 15 -12.20 -28.87 -19.23
C LYS A 15 -12.02 -27.73 -20.22
N LYS A 16 -11.78 -26.53 -19.74
CA LYS A 16 -11.63 -25.35 -20.58
C LYS A 16 -10.26 -25.29 -21.24
N SER A 17 -10.22 -24.76 -22.45
CA SER A 17 -8.97 -24.42 -23.11
C SER A 17 -8.26 -23.29 -22.35
N VAL A 18 -6.94 -23.19 -22.51
CA VAL A 18 -6.15 -22.09 -21.92
C VAL A 18 -6.72 -20.72 -22.33
N ARG A 19 -7.16 -20.55 -23.58
CA ARG A 19 -7.73 -19.30 -24.06
C ARG A 19 -9.01 -18.93 -23.30
N GLU A 20 -9.94 -19.85 -23.15
CA GLU A 20 -11.17 -19.64 -22.39
C GLU A 20 -10.89 -19.25 -20.95
N ILE A 21 -9.94 -19.95 -20.29
CA ILE A 21 -9.52 -19.63 -18.92
C ILE A 21 -8.99 -18.18 -18.84
N LEU A 22 -8.11 -17.78 -19.74
CA LEU A 22 -7.53 -16.43 -19.75
C LEU A 22 -8.57 -15.34 -20.01
N GLU A 23 -9.49 -15.59 -20.95
CA GLU A 23 -10.57 -14.64 -21.26
C GLU A 23 -11.55 -14.49 -20.10
N ASP A 24 -11.88 -15.59 -19.40
CA ASP A 24 -12.75 -15.58 -18.23
C ASP A 24 -12.10 -14.83 -17.05
N ILE A 25 -10.83 -15.14 -16.75
CA ILE A 25 -10.08 -14.42 -15.71
C ILE A 25 -10.02 -12.92 -16.02
N ASN A 26 -9.68 -12.56 -17.25
CA ASN A 26 -9.62 -11.14 -17.64
C ASN A 26 -10.99 -10.45 -17.50
N ARG A 27 -12.08 -11.14 -17.85
CA ARG A 27 -13.45 -10.61 -17.68
C ARG A 27 -13.79 -10.36 -16.21
N GLU A 28 -13.34 -11.22 -15.31
CA GLU A 28 -13.50 -11.04 -13.88
C GLU A 28 -12.62 -9.87 -13.36
N ASP A 29 -11.37 -9.79 -13.80
CA ASP A 29 -10.43 -8.76 -13.36
C ASP A 29 -10.87 -7.35 -13.76
N GLN A 30 -11.56 -7.18 -14.89
CA GLN A 30 -12.13 -5.89 -15.29
C GLN A 30 -13.14 -5.31 -14.28
N LYS A 31 -13.74 -6.15 -13.45
CA LYS A 31 -14.69 -5.72 -12.41
C LYS A 31 -13.99 -5.09 -11.21
N VAL A 32 -12.72 -5.38 -11.01
CA VAL A 32 -11.97 -4.96 -9.80
C VAL A 32 -11.85 -3.44 -9.71
N ALA A 33 -11.46 -2.78 -10.80
CA ALA A 33 -11.33 -1.32 -10.82
C ALA A 33 -12.65 -0.61 -10.50
N LEU A 34 -13.78 -1.16 -10.97
CA LEU A 34 -15.11 -0.63 -10.68
C LEU A 34 -15.52 -0.85 -9.22
N ALA A 35 -15.10 -1.96 -8.62
CA ALA A 35 -15.31 -2.19 -7.18
C ALA A 35 -14.47 -1.22 -6.34
N VAL A 36 -13.21 -1.00 -6.69
CA VAL A 36 -12.32 -0.03 -6.04
C VAL A 36 -12.88 1.40 -6.18
N GLN A 37 -13.42 1.75 -7.35
CA GLN A 37 -14.03 3.06 -7.57
C GLN A 37 -15.14 3.37 -6.56
N LYS A 38 -15.94 2.39 -6.19
CA LYS A 38 -17.01 2.54 -5.19
C LYS A 38 -16.48 2.79 -3.78
N ALA A 39 -15.25 2.36 -3.50
CA ALA A 39 -14.60 2.52 -2.20
C ALA A 39 -13.80 3.84 -2.08
N ILE A 40 -13.72 4.67 -3.13
CA ILE A 40 -12.98 5.95 -3.11
C ILE A 40 -13.38 6.86 -1.95
N PRO A 41 -14.66 7.03 -1.59
CA PRO A 41 -15.03 7.90 -0.47
C PRO A 41 -14.42 7.46 0.87
N GLN A 42 -14.33 6.15 1.13
CA GLN A 42 -13.72 5.61 2.35
C GLN A 42 -12.18 5.73 2.30
N ILE A 43 -11.59 5.55 1.13
CA ILE A 43 -10.15 5.77 0.93
C ILE A 43 -9.81 7.24 1.19
N GLU A 44 -10.57 8.17 0.66
CA GLU A 44 -10.44 9.61 0.90
C GLU A 44 -10.54 9.94 2.40
N GLN A 45 -11.58 9.41 3.07
CA GLN A 45 -11.76 9.59 4.51
C GLN A 45 -10.53 9.15 5.30
N LEU A 46 -9.95 8.01 4.97
CA LEU A 46 -8.76 7.47 5.64
C LEU A 46 -7.52 8.34 5.35
N VAL A 47 -7.28 8.67 4.09
CA VAL A 47 -6.14 9.52 3.69
C VAL A 47 -6.17 10.89 4.36
N ASN A 48 -7.35 11.52 4.43
CA ASN A 48 -7.54 12.81 5.08
C ASN A 48 -7.22 12.77 6.59
N GLN A 49 -7.36 11.62 7.24
CA GLN A 49 -6.99 11.44 8.64
C GLN A 49 -5.51 11.06 8.82
N ILE A 50 -4.90 10.35 7.86
CA ILE A 50 -3.49 9.96 7.88
C ILE A 50 -2.56 11.17 7.70
N VAL A 51 -2.83 12.02 6.70
CA VAL A 51 -1.94 13.12 6.31
C VAL A 51 -1.59 14.06 7.47
N PRO A 52 -2.53 14.55 8.29
CA PRO A 52 -2.21 15.39 9.45
C PRO A 52 -1.33 14.66 10.48
N ARG A 53 -1.56 13.37 10.72
CA ARG A 53 -0.77 12.55 11.64
C ARG A 53 0.67 12.38 11.17
N MET A 54 0.86 12.07 9.89
CA MET A 54 2.19 11.93 9.31
C MET A 54 2.96 13.27 9.30
N LYS A 55 2.29 14.41 9.12
CA LYS A 55 2.92 15.73 9.26
C LYS A 55 3.42 15.99 10.69
N GLN A 56 2.87 15.31 11.70
CA GLN A 56 3.30 15.36 13.09
C GLN A 56 4.30 14.26 13.46
N GLY A 57 4.84 13.54 12.47
CA GLY A 57 5.82 12.48 12.68
C GLY A 57 5.19 11.09 12.90
N GLY A 58 3.91 10.91 12.61
CA GLY A 58 3.25 9.61 12.62
C GLY A 58 3.65 8.73 11.42
N ARG A 59 3.32 7.44 11.51
CA ARG A 59 3.68 6.39 10.54
C ARG A 59 2.43 5.62 10.13
N ILE A 60 2.55 4.86 9.05
CA ILE A 60 1.53 3.89 8.61
C ILE A 60 2.06 2.48 8.84
N PHE A 61 1.25 1.63 9.44
CA PHE A 61 1.51 0.20 9.57
C PHE A 61 0.46 -0.58 8.77
N TYR A 62 0.90 -1.30 7.75
CA TYR A 62 0.09 -2.27 7.02
C TYR A 62 0.20 -3.62 7.72
N MET A 63 -0.93 -4.27 7.98
CA MET A 63 -0.96 -5.57 8.65
C MET A 63 -1.83 -6.55 7.88
N GLY A 64 -1.29 -7.72 7.59
CA GLY A 64 -2.02 -8.75 6.87
C GLY A 64 -1.39 -10.13 7.00
N ALA A 65 -2.08 -11.15 6.49
CA ALA A 65 -1.57 -12.50 6.35
C ALA A 65 -1.53 -12.92 4.88
N GLY A 66 -0.71 -13.89 4.54
CA GLY A 66 -0.65 -14.45 3.19
C GLY A 66 -0.47 -13.38 2.09
N THR A 67 -1.33 -13.40 1.08
CA THR A 67 -1.31 -12.43 -0.03
C THR A 67 -1.48 -11.00 0.46
N SER A 68 -2.41 -10.75 1.38
CA SER A 68 -2.68 -9.41 1.91
C SER A 68 -1.47 -8.82 2.64
N GLY A 69 -0.79 -9.62 3.46
CA GLY A 69 0.45 -9.20 4.13
C GLY A 69 1.58 -8.92 3.15
N ARG A 70 1.76 -9.77 2.12
CA ARG A 70 2.76 -9.55 1.07
C ARG A 70 2.52 -8.26 0.30
N LEU A 71 1.28 -7.92 0.00
CA LEU A 71 0.92 -6.68 -0.69
C LEU A 71 1.20 -5.45 0.19
N GLY A 72 0.95 -5.52 1.50
CA GLY A 72 1.31 -4.46 2.44
C GLY A 72 2.83 -4.23 2.49
N VAL A 73 3.62 -5.30 2.58
CA VAL A 73 5.08 -5.22 2.53
C VAL A 73 5.58 -4.69 1.20
N LEU A 74 5.00 -5.15 0.09
CA LEU A 74 5.34 -4.67 -1.26
C LEU A 74 5.13 -3.17 -1.37
N ASP A 75 3.94 -2.65 -1.04
CA ASP A 75 3.65 -1.21 -1.15
C ASP A 75 4.59 -0.38 -0.25
N ALA A 76 4.82 -0.82 0.99
CA ALA A 76 5.73 -0.16 1.92
C ALA A 76 7.17 -0.10 1.39
N SER A 77 7.66 -1.18 0.75
CA SER A 77 9.03 -1.27 0.22
C SER A 77 9.30 -0.34 -0.96
N GLU A 78 8.26 0.09 -1.68
CA GLU A 78 8.39 1.01 -2.83
C GLU A 78 8.43 2.50 -2.42
N ILE A 79 8.12 2.84 -1.18
CA ILE A 79 8.08 4.22 -0.70
C ILE A 79 9.47 4.88 -0.64
N PRO A 80 10.52 4.24 -0.10
CA PRO A 80 11.85 4.84 -0.07
C PRO A 80 12.41 5.14 -1.46
N PRO A 81 12.45 4.22 -2.44
CA PRO A 81 13.02 4.50 -3.75
C PRO A 81 12.19 5.53 -4.55
N THR A 82 10.86 5.55 -4.38
CA THR A 82 9.96 6.41 -5.14
C THR A 82 9.91 7.83 -4.60
N PHE A 83 9.76 7.99 -3.28
CA PHE A 83 9.46 9.26 -2.64
C PHE A 83 10.59 9.78 -1.74
N GLY A 84 11.70 9.04 -1.59
CA GLY A 84 12.84 9.41 -0.78
C GLY A 84 12.54 9.47 0.73
N MET A 85 11.54 8.71 1.16
CA MET A 85 11.17 8.64 2.57
C MET A 85 11.95 7.54 3.29
N PRO A 86 12.23 7.69 4.58
CA PRO A 86 12.79 6.60 5.37
C PRO A 86 11.87 5.37 5.36
N PRO A 87 12.42 4.14 5.34
CA PRO A 87 11.63 2.90 5.35
C PRO A 87 10.76 2.72 6.61
N THR A 88 11.00 3.55 7.61
CA THR A 88 10.24 3.57 8.87
C THR A 88 8.94 4.38 8.81
N TRP A 89 8.62 5.03 7.70
CA TRP A 89 7.40 5.86 7.59
C TRP A 89 6.17 5.06 7.18
N ILE A 90 6.35 4.07 6.32
CA ILE A 90 5.32 3.08 5.99
C ILE A 90 5.94 1.70 6.16
N ILE A 91 5.35 0.90 7.01
CA ILE A 91 5.88 -0.38 7.46
C ILE A 91 4.84 -1.46 7.15
N GLY A 92 5.24 -2.51 6.46
CA GLY A 92 4.41 -3.68 6.21
C GLY A 92 4.76 -4.80 7.18
N LEU A 93 3.77 -5.29 7.92
CA LEU A 93 3.87 -6.43 8.82
C LEU A 93 3.02 -7.59 8.26
N ILE A 94 3.59 -8.77 8.28
CA ILE A 94 2.93 -10.00 7.79
C ILE A 94 2.94 -11.06 8.86
N ALA A 95 1.82 -11.71 9.09
CA ALA A 95 1.74 -12.85 9.99
C ALA A 95 2.77 -13.92 9.63
N GLY A 96 3.63 -14.30 10.59
CA GLY A 96 4.76 -15.20 10.39
C GLY A 96 6.06 -14.51 9.96
N GLY A 97 6.09 -13.16 9.91
CA GLY A 97 7.29 -12.37 9.67
C GLY A 97 7.89 -12.56 8.29
N ASP A 98 9.17 -12.22 8.11
CA ASP A 98 9.86 -12.26 6.82
C ASP A 98 9.86 -13.64 6.14
N THR A 99 9.82 -14.72 6.91
CA THR A 99 9.69 -16.08 6.38
C THR A 99 8.41 -16.21 5.55
N ALA A 100 7.30 -15.62 6.01
CA ALA A 100 5.99 -15.69 5.34
C ALA A 100 5.93 -14.92 4.01
N LEU A 101 6.91 -14.07 3.70
CA LEU A 101 7.01 -13.42 2.38
C LEU A 101 7.23 -14.43 1.26
N ARG A 102 8.00 -15.49 1.52
CA ARG A 102 8.39 -16.51 0.54
C ARG A 102 7.71 -17.85 0.77
N ASN A 103 7.59 -18.25 2.01
CA ASN A 103 7.07 -19.56 2.41
C ASN A 103 5.86 -19.37 3.34
N PRO A 104 4.76 -20.12 3.16
CA PRO A 104 3.65 -20.06 4.10
C PRO A 104 4.12 -20.50 5.50
N VAL A 105 3.66 -19.76 6.52
CA VAL A 105 3.86 -20.14 7.94
C VAL A 105 2.49 -20.50 8.47
N GLU A 106 2.27 -21.79 8.70
CA GLU A 106 0.98 -22.30 9.15
C GLU A 106 0.64 -21.78 10.57
N GLY A 107 -0.64 -21.45 10.78
CA GLY A 107 -1.16 -20.99 12.08
C GLY A 107 -0.75 -19.57 12.47
N ALA A 108 0.16 -18.91 11.75
CA ALA A 108 0.60 -17.56 12.11
C ALA A 108 -0.52 -16.52 12.04
N GLU A 109 -1.50 -16.71 11.16
CA GLU A 109 -2.66 -15.81 11.02
C GLU A 109 -3.72 -15.98 12.10
N ASP A 110 -3.68 -17.10 12.84
CA ASP A 110 -4.65 -17.44 13.87
C ASP A 110 -4.33 -16.81 15.24
N ASP A 111 -3.11 -16.30 15.43
CA ASP A 111 -2.68 -15.68 16.68
C ASP A 111 -3.19 -14.24 16.78
N MET A 112 -4.20 -14.04 17.62
CA MET A 112 -4.84 -12.74 17.82
C MET A 112 -3.97 -11.74 18.62
N SER A 113 -2.98 -12.19 19.37
CA SER A 113 -2.10 -11.33 20.17
C SER A 113 -0.88 -10.84 19.39
N ARG A 114 -0.37 -11.67 18.49
CA ARG A 114 0.92 -11.46 17.85
C ARG A 114 1.00 -10.15 17.08
N GLY A 115 -0.07 -9.76 16.36
CA GLY A 115 -0.08 -8.52 15.60
C GLY A 115 0.11 -7.27 16.46
N TRP A 116 -0.48 -7.23 17.64
CA TRP A 116 -0.27 -6.15 18.60
C TRP A 116 1.13 -6.17 19.22
N GLU A 117 1.65 -7.34 19.58
CA GLU A 117 3.01 -7.50 20.10
C GLU A 117 4.03 -6.91 19.10
N GLU A 118 3.93 -7.24 17.82
CA GLU A 118 4.80 -6.71 16.77
C GLU A 118 4.70 -5.17 16.66
N LEU A 119 3.51 -4.60 16.74
CA LEU A 119 3.33 -3.15 16.74
C LEU A 119 4.00 -2.48 17.94
N THR A 120 3.97 -3.12 19.13
CA THR A 120 4.62 -2.58 20.33
C THR A 120 6.15 -2.58 20.23
N GLU A 121 6.75 -3.52 19.50
CA GLU A 121 8.19 -3.52 19.20
C GLU A 121 8.62 -2.27 18.44
N TYR A 122 7.72 -1.68 17.63
CA TYR A 122 7.94 -0.41 16.93
C TYR A 122 7.61 0.83 17.78
N HIS A 123 7.27 0.68 19.06
CA HIS A 123 6.87 1.79 19.92
C HIS A 123 5.75 2.63 19.30
N ILE A 124 4.70 1.94 18.82
CA ILE A 124 3.54 2.56 18.18
C ILE A 124 2.85 3.56 19.13
N ASN A 125 2.34 4.66 18.58
CA ASN A 125 1.70 5.72 19.37
C ASN A 125 0.52 6.36 18.63
N GLN A 126 -0.20 7.28 19.27
CA GLN A 126 -1.43 7.89 18.77
C GLN A 126 -1.29 8.74 17.49
N LYS A 127 -0.06 9.06 17.06
CA LYS A 127 0.18 9.73 15.77
C LYS A 127 0.20 8.72 14.62
N ASP A 128 0.41 7.45 14.91
CA ASP A 128 0.50 6.39 13.92
C ASP A 128 -0.90 5.97 13.42
N THR A 129 -0.91 5.21 12.35
CA THR A 129 -2.12 4.61 11.77
C THR A 129 -1.86 3.14 11.49
N VAL A 130 -2.79 2.28 11.86
CA VAL A 130 -2.77 0.84 11.54
C VAL A 130 -3.83 0.55 10.47
N ILE A 131 -3.42 -0.08 9.38
CA ILE A 131 -4.32 -0.49 8.29
C ILE A 131 -4.28 -2.01 8.17
N GLY A 132 -5.37 -2.65 8.59
CA GLY A 132 -5.55 -4.08 8.46
C GLY A 132 -6.00 -4.47 7.06
N ILE A 133 -5.41 -5.54 6.51
CA ILE A 133 -5.68 -6.01 5.15
C ILE A 133 -6.03 -7.49 5.22
N ALA A 134 -7.28 -7.83 4.94
CA ALA A 134 -7.73 -9.22 4.84
C ALA A 134 -8.94 -9.33 3.91
N ALA A 135 -8.85 -10.13 2.85
CA ALA A 135 -9.95 -10.31 1.90
C ALA A 135 -11.20 -10.87 2.60
N SER A 136 -11.04 -11.87 3.46
CA SER A 136 -12.12 -12.43 4.27
C SER A 136 -12.66 -11.45 5.32
N GLY A 137 -11.78 -10.60 5.86
CA GLY A 137 -12.08 -9.75 7.01
C GLY A 137 -12.21 -10.52 8.34
N THR A 138 -11.68 -11.76 8.41
CA THR A 138 -11.79 -12.64 9.59
C THR A 138 -10.46 -13.06 10.17
N THR A 139 -9.33 -12.60 9.66
CA THR A 139 -7.98 -12.98 10.08
C THR A 139 -7.71 -12.55 11.52
N PRO A 140 -7.52 -13.47 12.49
CA PRO A 140 -7.37 -13.14 13.91
C PRO A 140 -6.19 -12.22 14.18
N TYR A 141 -5.01 -12.46 13.58
CA TYR A 141 -3.82 -11.61 13.67
C TYR A 141 -4.14 -10.13 13.39
N VAL A 142 -4.93 -9.84 12.33
CA VAL A 142 -5.29 -8.48 11.94
C VAL A 142 -6.35 -7.90 12.90
N ILE A 143 -7.37 -8.69 13.23
CA ILE A 143 -8.46 -8.27 14.14
C ILE A 143 -7.88 -7.88 15.50
N GLY A 144 -6.98 -8.70 16.06
CA GLY A 144 -6.35 -8.42 17.34
C GLY A 144 -5.54 -7.14 17.33
N ALA A 145 -4.74 -6.92 16.28
CA ALA A 145 -3.95 -5.72 16.11
C ALA A 145 -4.81 -4.44 16.01
N LEU A 146 -5.87 -4.45 15.20
CA LEU A 146 -6.79 -3.32 15.06
C LEU A 146 -7.53 -3.02 16.37
N ARG A 147 -8.03 -4.06 17.06
CA ARG A 147 -8.72 -3.94 18.34
C ARG A 147 -7.84 -3.25 19.38
N GLU A 148 -6.62 -3.70 19.56
CA GLU A 148 -5.71 -3.13 20.54
C GLU A 148 -5.25 -1.72 20.11
N ALA A 149 -4.92 -1.48 18.85
CA ALA A 149 -4.58 -0.15 18.34
C ALA A 149 -5.70 0.87 18.64
N ARG A 150 -6.95 0.51 18.36
CA ARG A 150 -8.12 1.37 18.63
C ARG A 150 -8.30 1.66 20.13
N LYS A 151 -8.12 0.66 21.01
CA LYS A 151 -8.16 0.88 22.46
C LYS A 151 -7.11 1.87 22.96
N HIS A 152 -5.97 1.97 22.26
CA HIS A 152 -4.90 2.90 22.57
C HIS A 152 -5.04 4.25 21.87
N GLY A 153 -6.16 4.52 21.19
CA GLY A 153 -6.45 5.78 20.50
C GLY A 153 -5.63 5.98 19.21
N ILE A 154 -5.14 4.90 18.63
CA ILE A 154 -4.43 4.90 17.34
C ILE A 154 -5.47 4.78 16.23
N LEU A 155 -5.34 5.60 15.17
CA LEU A 155 -6.23 5.53 14.03
C LEU A 155 -6.16 4.15 13.37
N THR A 156 -7.33 3.56 13.13
CA THR A 156 -7.44 2.25 12.47
C THR A 156 -8.20 2.34 11.17
N GLY A 157 -7.66 1.71 10.13
CA GLY A 157 -8.35 1.45 8.87
C GLY A 157 -8.39 -0.04 8.56
N CYS A 158 -9.33 -0.48 7.73
CA CYS A 158 -9.28 -1.84 7.21
C CYS A 158 -9.70 -1.94 5.75
N ILE A 159 -9.14 -2.92 5.03
CA ILE A 159 -9.44 -3.25 3.64
C ILE A 159 -9.95 -4.68 3.57
N THR A 160 -11.20 -4.87 3.15
CA THR A 160 -11.85 -6.18 3.07
C THR A 160 -12.67 -6.34 1.79
N SER A 161 -12.91 -7.59 1.36
CA SER A 161 -13.80 -7.92 0.24
C SER A 161 -15.16 -8.46 0.70
N ASN A 162 -15.41 -8.45 2.01
CA ASN A 162 -16.68 -8.87 2.60
C ASN A 162 -17.32 -7.75 3.39
N PRO A 163 -18.62 -7.45 3.20
CA PRO A 163 -19.32 -6.45 3.97
C PRO A 163 -19.53 -6.92 5.43
N ASN A 164 -19.55 -5.97 6.35
CA ASN A 164 -19.84 -6.25 7.76
C ASN A 164 -18.94 -7.33 8.38
N SER A 165 -17.67 -7.40 7.99
CA SER A 165 -16.74 -8.39 8.50
C SER A 165 -16.35 -8.13 9.97
N PRO A 166 -15.93 -9.14 10.75
CA PRO A 166 -15.42 -8.94 12.11
C PRO A 166 -14.31 -7.89 12.21
N MET A 167 -13.42 -7.82 11.20
CA MET A 167 -12.36 -6.82 11.12
C MET A 167 -12.93 -5.40 10.97
N ALA A 168 -14.04 -5.23 10.24
CA ALA A 168 -14.70 -3.94 10.06
C ALA A 168 -15.21 -3.36 11.38
N ALA A 169 -15.65 -4.19 12.32
CA ALA A 169 -16.09 -3.75 13.65
C ALA A 169 -14.97 -3.16 14.51
N GLU A 170 -13.71 -3.47 14.21
CA GLU A 170 -12.53 -3.03 14.96
C GLU A 170 -11.79 -1.83 14.29
N ALA A 171 -12.31 -1.33 13.16
CA ALA A 171 -11.70 -0.22 12.43
C ALA A 171 -12.53 1.07 12.52
N ASP A 172 -11.84 2.23 12.56
CA ASP A 172 -12.49 3.55 12.51
C ASP A 172 -12.93 3.90 11.08
N VAL A 173 -12.18 3.45 10.07
CA VAL A 173 -12.50 3.61 8.65
C VAL A 173 -12.47 2.25 7.96
N VAL A 174 -13.60 1.89 7.36
CA VAL A 174 -13.79 0.59 6.71
C VAL A 174 -13.83 0.78 5.19
N ILE A 175 -12.88 0.16 4.49
CA ILE A 175 -12.81 0.13 3.03
C ILE A 175 -13.29 -1.23 2.55
N GLU A 176 -14.57 -1.30 2.16
CA GLU A 176 -15.19 -2.51 1.62
C GLU A 176 -15.09 -2.50 0.09
N MET A 177 -14.31 -3.42 -0.44
CA MET A 177 -14.11 -3.61 -1.88
C MET A 177 -14.77 -4.91 -2.34
N ILE A 178 -16.00 -4.83 -2.78
CA ILE A 178 -16.83 -5.99 -3.11
C ILE A 178 -16.58 -6.40 -4.57
N VAL A 179 -15.73 -7.39 -4.78
CA VAL A 179 -15.32 -7.90 -6.11
C VAL A 179 -16.13 -9.11 -6.59
N GLY A 180 -17.07 -9.60 -5.77
CA GLY A 180 -17.81 -10.83 -6.04
C GLY A 180 -16.98 -12.11 -5.81
N PRO A 181 -17.56 -13.28 -6.12
CA PRO A 181 -16.85 -14.56 -6.02
C PRO A 181 -15.61 -14.61 -6.91
N GLU A 182 -14.57 -15.28 -6.45
CA GLU A 182 -13.34 -15.45 -7.24
C GLU A 182 -13.53 -16.41 -8.41
N TYR A 183 -12.67 -16.31 -9.44
CA TYR A 183 -12.71 -17.23 -10.59
C TYR A 183 -12.45 -18.68 -10.18
N VAL A 184 -11.52 -18.93 -9.27
CA VAL A 184 -11.39 -20.19 -8.55
C VAL A 184 -11.96 -19.96 -7.14
N THR A 185 -12.99 -20.69 -6.78
CA THR A 185 -13.71 -20.54 -5.51
C THR A 185 -12.74 -20.43 -4.32
N GLY A 186 -12.88 -19.40 -3.49
CA GLY A 186 -12.07 -19.15 -2.31
C GLY A 186 -10.64 -18.61 -2.58
N SER A 187 -10.22 -18.49 -3.84
CA SER A 187 -8.86 -18.05 -4.18
C SER A 187 -8.70 -16.53 -4.14
N SER A 188 -8.78 -15.95 -2.96
CA SER A 188 -8.78 -14.49 -2.71
C SER A 188 -7.47 -13.77 -3.10
N ARG A 189 -6.42 -14.52 -3.48
CA ARG A 189 -5.20 -13.94 -4.08
C ARG A 189 -5.45 -13.30 -5.45
N MET A 190 -6.60 -13.59 -6.12
CA MET A 190 -6.94 -13.12 -7.46
C MET A 190 -7.59 -11.72 -7.41
N LYS A 191 -8.90 -11.58 -7.60
CA LYS A 191 -9.58 -10.27 -7.65
C LYS A 191 -9.42 -9.46 -6.35
N SER A 192 -9.59 -10.11 -5.20
CA SER A 192 -9.42 -9.44 -3.91
C SER A 192 -7.99 -8.92 -3.74
N GLY A 193 -6.98 -9.74 -4.06
CA GLY A 193 -5.58 -9.31 -4.02
C GLY A 193 -5.29 -8.16 -4.99
N THR A 194 -5.79 -8.22 -6.23
CA THR A 194 -5.65 -7.15 -7.23
C THR A 194 -6.23 -5.83 -6.71
N GLY A 195 -7.43 -5.86 -6.15
CA GLY A 195 -8.05 -4.66 -5.62
C GLY A 195 -7.38 -4.12 -4.36
N GLN A 196 -6.90 -4.99 -3.46
CA GLN A 196 -6.07 -4.58 -2.32
C GLN A 196 -4.83 -3.81 -2.78
N LYS A 197 -4.12 -4.32 -3.80
CA LYS A 197 -2.96 -3.63 -4.37
C LYS A 197 -3.33 -2.25 -4.90
N MET A 198 -4.45 -2.11 -5.60
CA MET A 198 -4.93 -0.82 -6.11
C MET A 198 -5.20 0.16 -4.97
N ILE A 199 -5.90 -0.27 -3.92
CA ILE A 199 -6.23 0.56 -2.76
C ILE A 199 -4.97 1.00 -2.02
N LEU A 200 -4.01 0.10 -1.76
CA LEU A 200 -2.75 0.43 -1.11
C LEU A 200 -1.98 1.49 -1.89
N ASN A 201 -1.86 1.35 -3.21
CA ASN A 201 -1.23 2.36 -4.05
C ASN A 201 -1.98 3.71 -4.02
N MET A 202 -3.32 3.70 -3.98
CA MET A 202 -4.11 4.94 -3.86
C MET A 202 -3.83 5.63 -2.53
N ILE A 203 -3.78 4.90 -1.42
CA ILE A 203 -3.50 5.44 -0.09
C ILE A 203 -2.08 6.02 -0.04
N SER A 204 -1.07 5.19 -0.30
CA SER A 204 0.34 5.58 -0.16
C SER A 204 0.70 6.73 -1.09
N THR A 205 0.31 6.66 -2.36
CA THR A 205 0.60 7.71 -3.35
C THR A 205 -0.09 9.01 -3.00
N SER A 206 -1.38 8.98 -2.61
CA SER A 206 -2.12 10.18 -2.21
C SER A 206 -1.49 10.84 -0.98
N VAL A 207 -1.13 10.05 0.03
CA VAL A 207 -0.43 10.53 1.23
C VAL A 207 0.89 11.19 0.85
N MET A 208 1.73 10.56 0.02
CA MET A 208 3.02 11.12 -0.40
C MET A 208 2.87 12.41 -1.21
N ILE A 209 1.86 12.51 -2.08
CA ILE A 209 1.54 13.75 -2.79
C ILE A 209 1.16 14.86 -1.81
N GLN A 210 0.28 14.58 -0.83
CA GLN A 210 -0.16 15.54 0.18
C GLN A 210 0.96 15.96 1.16
N LEU A 211 2.00 15.14 1.29
CA LEU A 211 3.23 15.46 2.02
C LEU A 211 4.27 16.21 1.17
N GLY A 212 3.93 16.59 -0.07
CA GLY A 212 4.80 17.38 -0.96
C GLY A 212 5.98 16.60 -1.55
N ARG A 213 5.83 15.27 -1.71
CA ARG A 213 6.89 14.42 -2.28
C ARG A 213 6.86 14.34 -3.81
N VAL A 214 5.84 14.94 -4.42
CA VAL A 214 5.65 15.03 -5.88
C VAL A 214 5.52 16.50 -6.26
N LYS A 215 6.14 16.91 -7.38
CA LYS A 215 5.98 18.23 -7.97
C LYS A 215 5.44 18.08 -9.41
N GLY A 216 4.31 18.71 -9.69
CA GLY A 216 3.55 18.42 -10.92
C GLY A 216 3.15 16.94 -10.94
N ASN A 217 3.72 16.18 -11.86
CA ASN A 217 3.55 14.72 -11.95
C ASN A 217 4.88 13.95 -11.78
N LYS A 218 5.93 14.60 -11.21
CA LYS A 218 7.30 14.06 -11.14
C LYS A 218 7.71 13.73 -9.72
N MET A 219 8.41 12.61 -9.54
CA MET A 219 9.01 12.14 -8.28
C MET A 219 10.31 12.90 -7.98
N VAL A 220 10.22 14.11 -7.42
CA VAL A 220 11.37 15.00 -7.23
C VAL A 220 12.28 14.63 -6.04
N ASN A 221 11.87 13.67 -5.22
CA ASN A 221 12.61 13.21 -4.04
C ASN A 221 13.05 11.73 -4.15
N MET A 222 12.98 11.11 -5.34
CA MET A 222 13.39 9.72 -5.51
C MET A 222 14.85 9.50 -5.10
N GLN A 223 15.15 8.34 -4.52
CA GLN A 223 16.51 7.95 -4.19
C GLN A 223 17.30 7.61 -5.47
N LEU A 224 18.57 8.05 -5.52
CA LEU A 224 19.46 7.81 -6.66
C LEU A 224 20.16 6.44 -6.56
N SER A 225 19.38 5.39 -6.30
CA SER A 225 19.89 4.06 -5.96
C SER A 225 20.36 3.24 -7.17
N ASN A 226 20.08 3.69 -8.39
CA ASN A 226 20.54 3.02 -9.62
C ASN A 226 20.66 4.01 -10.78
N HIS A 227 21.37 3.59 -11.84
CA HIS A 227 21.63 4.41 -13.02
C HIS A 227 20.36 4.96 -13.67
N LYS A 228 19.28 4.17 -13.75
CA LYS A 228 17.99 4.61 -14.32
C LYS A 228 17.37 5.78 -13.54
N LEU A 229 17.49 5.78 -12.21
CA LEU A 229 16.96 6.86 -11.37
C LEU A 229 17.85 8.10 -11.44
N VAL A 230 19.19 7.94 -11.54
CA VAL A 230 20.12 9.05 -11.81
C VAL A 230 19.78 9.71 -13.14
N GLU A 231 19.66 8.95 -14.22
CA GLU A 231 19.29 9.46 -15.55
C GLU A 231 17.93 10.18 -15.56
N ARG A 232 16.94 9.63 -14.85
CA ARG A 232 15.64 10.27 -14.72
C ARG A 232 15.73 11.61 -13.99
N GLY A 233 16.47 11.66 -12.88
CA GLY A 233 16.69 12.91 -12.13
C GLY A 233 17.45 13.94 -12.94
N THR A 234 18.48 13.53 -13.67
CA THR A 234 19.24 14.40 -14.58
C THR A 234 18.33 15.06 -15.61
N ARG A 235 17.48 14.28 -16.30
CA ARG A 235 16.52 14.84 -17.28
C ARG A 235 15.53 15.81 -16.64
N MET A 236 15.06 15.55 -15.42
CA MET A 236 14.16 16.48 -14.73
C MET A 236 14.82 17.82 -14.46
N ILE A 237 16.11 17.85 -14.10
CA ILE A 237 16.88 19.06 -13.87
C ILE A 237 17.14 19.78 -15.18
N MET A 238 17.50 19.06 -16.25
CA MET A 238 17.65 19.64 -17.60
C MET A 238 16.39 20.37 -18.05
N GLU A 239 15.23 19.71 -17.91
CA GLU A 239 13.93 20.29 -18.30
C GLU A 239 13.52 21.51 -17.45
N GLU A 240 13.82 21.50 -16.16
CA GLU A 240 13.40 22.56 -15.23
C GLU A 240 14.33 23.78 -15.26
N LEU A 241 15.65 23.57 -15.50
CA LEU A 241 16.66 24.61 -15.41
C LEU A 241 17.28 24.98 -16.78
N GLY A 242 17.00 24.24 -17.84
CA GLY A 242 17.60 24.44 -19.16
C GLY A 242 19.09 24.11 -19.23
N LEU A 243 19.61 23.28 -18.32
CA LEU A 243 21.01 22.86 -18.28
C LEU A 243 21.28 21.71 -19.25
N ASP A 244 22.53 21.59 -19.71
CA ASP A 244 22.99 20.39 -20.39
C ASP A 244 23.06 19.18 -19.46
N HIS A 245 23.25 17.99 -20.03
CA HIS A 245 23.27 16.74 -19.28
C HIS A 245 24.33 16.68 -18.20
N ASP A 246 25.57 17.10 -18.52
CA ASP A 246 26.71 16.97 -17.61
C ASP A 246 26.59 17.91 -16.41
N HIS A 247 26.14 19.13 -16.62
CA HIS A 247 25.88 20.07 -15.54
C HIS A 247 24.69 19.62 -14.67
N ALA A 248 23.60 19.17 -15.29
CA ALA A 248 22.43 18.66 -14.56
C ALA A 248 22.77 17.42 -13.73
N GLN A 249 23.56 16.47 -14.25
CA GLN A 249 23.96 15.27 -13.53
C GLN A 249 24.90 15.59 -12.36
N LYS A 250 25.89 16.48 -12.56
CA LYS A 250 26.75 16.95 -11.47
C LYS A 250 25.96 17.60 -10.35
N LEU A 251 25.02 18.47 -10.69
CA LEU A 251 24.15 19.14 -9.74
C LEU A 251 23.29 18.16 -8.96
N LEU A 252 22.69 17.16 -9.64
CA LEU A 252 21.93 16.09 -9.03
C LEU A 252 22.75 15.29 -8.01
N LEU A 253 23.94 14.83 -8.42
CA LEU A 253 24.80 14.01 -7.57
C LEU A 253 25.35 14.80 -6.37
N LEU A 254 25.61 16.11 -6.55
CA LEU A 254 26.07 16.98 -5.47
C LEU A 254 25.02 17.16 -4.38
N HIS A 255 23.74 17.32 -4.75
CA HIS A 255 22.65 17.63 -3.83
C HIS A 255 21.78 16.41 -3.43
N GLY A 256 21.99 15.25 -4.07
CA GLY A 256 21.35 13.98 -3.69
C GLY A 256 19.87 13.83 -4.07
N SER A 257 19.19 14.89 -4.52
CA SER A 257 17.83 14.81 -5.05
C SER A 257 17.52 15.94 -6.03
N VAL A 258 16.55 15.70 -6.93
CA VAL A 258 16.11 16.70 -7.92
C VAL A 258 15.65 17.99 -7.25
N LYS A 259 14.85 17.86 -6.18
CA LYS A 259 14.36 19.04 -5.45
C LYS A 259 15.48 19.86 -4.87
N GLN A 260 16.39 19.26 -4.12
CA GLN A 260 17.52 19.97 -3.49
C GLN A 260 18.45 20.61 -4.54
N ALA A 261 18.68 19.91 -5.65
CA ALA A 261 19.48 20.42 -6.75
C ALA A 261 18.85 21.68 -7.37
N ILE A 262 17.55 21.67 -7.67
CA ILE A 262 16.84 22.82 -8.23
C ILE A 262 16.80 23.99 -7.26
N ASP A 263 16.48 23.72 -5.99
CA ASP A 263 16.40 24.75 -4.95
C ASP A 263 17.78 25.44 -4.74
N ALA A 264 18.86 24.66 -4.67
CA ALA A 264 20.23 25.19 -4.52
C ALA A 264 20.68 25.99 -5.74
N TYR A 265 20.38 25.54 -6.96
CA TYR A 265 20.72 26.26 -8.18
C TYR A 265 20.01 27.62 -8.25
N ARG A 266 18.72 27.69 -7.95
CA ARG A 266 17.94 28.93 -7.93
C ARG A 266 18.48 29.90 -6.88
N TYR A 267 18.77 29.40 -5.67
CA TYR A 267 19.36 30.22 -4.62
C TYR A 267 20.70 30.85 -5.03
N SER A 268 21.55 30.11 -5.76
CA SER A 268 22.84 30.61 -6.26
C SER A 268 22.74 31.64 -7.40
N GLN A 269 21.58 31.73 -8.08
CA GLN A 269 21.36 32.73 -9.13
C GLN A 269 20.76 34.04 -8.59
N ASP A 270 20.11 33.97 -7.42
CA ASP A 270 19.47 35.13 -6.76
C ASP A 270 20.45 35.90 -5.86
N HIS A 271 21.69 35.41 -5.65
CA HIS A 271 22.72 35.97 -4.79
C HIS A 271 24.08 35.99 -5.50
#